data_97f4b3b78edb374d8fd265330a7d1068
#
_entry.id   97f4b3b78edb374d8fd265330a7d1068
#
_cell.length_a   1.000
_cell.length_b   1.000
_cell.length_c   1.000
_cell.angle_alpha   90.00
_cell.angle_beta   90.00
_cell.angle_gamma   90.00
#
_symmetry.space_group_name_H-M   'P 1'
#
loop_
_entity.id
_entity.type
_entity.pdbx_description
1 polymer ?
#
loop_
_entity_poly.entity_id
_entity_poly.type
_entity_poly.pdbx_seq_one_letter_code
_entity_poly.pdbx_strand_id
1 'polypeptide(L)'
;MLVKIIPTIGGKPKCNSIFAPAPNVRTIFELCSNLTHNVNPDSNWPQEILRRLKRLRLRKGPVFAACAALAVGLLAATLQLSKSRQAAALALADPSLDALPVVPDNMRWGFAINEFHHFDSQLKSGDVLGEILMAQGLTYPEVNRIVENCKGRFNINSMRMGRKLNFLAKQEGQAPDYMIYEPSPYEYAVFHLKEPFDVNVVKREVTIDTVAASGVLETSFWQALVDNNLSDELADAMIDVLASSVDFYHQKQGDRFKVVYEQHIVEGQPVGTGKIIAAMYEREGKEFYAFNFEKPGEKTNYFDYDGRPARKAFLKSPLKFSRISSRYNLHRLHPVLGYHKAHLGTDYAAPQGTPIMAVAEGTVVEATRRGGNGIFVKIRHDGIYQTQYLHMSGFAKGIRPGTRVAQGQTIGYVGSTGLATGPHVCFRFWKNGREVDHLRLNLPQPEPIKGAILEEFKGVRDNLIQLLNSVEYHTHGEQVVQENAEEHQEKAEP
;
A
#
# COMPACT_ATOMS: atom_id res chain seq x y z
N MET A 1 16.31 -4.48 8.78
CA MET A 1 15.56 -5.63 9.34
C MET A 1 14.09 -5.30 9.41
N LEU A 2 13.25 -6.07 8.75
CA LEU A 2 11.79 -5.89 8.75
C LEU A 2 11.20 -6.69 9.93
N VAL A 3 10.57 -6.00 10.88
CA VAL A 3 9.89 -6.64 12.00
C VAL A 3 8.41 -6.79 11.65
N LYS A 4 7.94 -8.03 11.59
CA LYS A 4 6.51 -8.33 11.39
C LYS A 4 5.76 -8.08 12.71
N ILE A 5 4.85 -7.10 12.69
CA ILE A 5 4.05 -6.75 13.88
C ILE A 5 2.67 -7.36 13.71
N ILE A 6 2.35 -8.33 14.55
CA ILE A 6 1.00 -8.93 14.60
C ILE A 6 0.17 -8.11 15.60
N PRO A 7 -0.92 -7.47 15.20
CA PRO A 7 -1.78 -6.79 16.16
C PRO A 7 -2.54 -7.83 16.98
N THR A 8 -2.18 -7.99 18.24
CA THR A 8 -3.00 -8.69 19.23
C THR A 8 -4.18 -7.79 19.62
N ILE A 9 -5.30 -7.95 18.94
CA ILE A 9 -6.56 -7.33 19.36
C ILE A 9 -7.09 -8.08 20.57
N GLY A 10 -6.65 -7.67 21.76
CA GLY A 10 -7.15 -8.13 23.04
C GLY A 10 -8.27 -7.23 23.56
N GLY A 11 -9.41 -7.22 22.87
CA GLY A 11 -10.64 -6.62 23.39
C GLY A 11 -11.40 -7.62 24.23
N LYS A 12 -11.28 -7.57 25.57
CA LYS A 12 -12.21 -8.25 26.46
C LYS A 12 -13.58 -7.57 26.37
N PRO A 13 -14.67 -8.27 26.06
CA PRO A 13 -16.00 -7.71 26.14
C PRO A 13 -16.32 -7.39 27.61
N LYS A 14 -16.62 -6.15 27.91
CA LYS A 14 -17.24 -5.74 29.19
C LYS A 14 -18.66 -6.25 29.20
N CYS A 15 -18.90 -7.32 29.92
CA CYS A 15 -20.23 -7.75 30.27
C CYS A 15 -20.71 -6.90 31.47
N ASN A 16 -21.66 -5.98 31.22
CA ASN A 16 -22.37 -5.29 32.30
C ASN A 16 -23.23 -6.29 33.04
N SER A 17 -22.85 -6.61 34.28
CA SER A 17 -23.58 -7.46 35.19
C SER A 17 -24.74 -6.70 35.80
N ILE A 18 -25.95 -7.05 35.43
CA ILE A 18 -27.14 -6.87 36.30
C ILE A 18 -27.54 -8.27 36.76
N PHE A 19 -27.12 -8.63 37.93
CA PHE A 19 -27.59 -9.62 38.91
C PHE A 19 -26.41 -10.08 39.76
N ALA A 20 -26.41 -9.70 41.03
CA ALA A 20 -25.51 -10.27 42.00
C ALA A 20 -25.99 -11.72 42.34
N PRO A 21 -25.17 -12.76 42.14
CA PRO A 21 -25.56 -14.11 42.50
C PRO A 21 -25.42 -14.31 44.01
N ALA A 22 -26.36 -15.10 44.58
CA ALA A 22 -26.31 -15.53 45.96
C ALA A 22 -24.98 -16.26 46.25
N PRO A 23 -24.45 -16.21 47.50
CA PRO A 23 -23.08 -16.64 47.83
C PRO A 23 -22.76 -18.12 47.54
N ASN A 24 -23.75 -18.96 47.22
CA ASN A 24 -23.53 -20.38 46.89
C ASN A 24 -23.19 -20.65 45.44
N VAL A 25 -23.36 -19.68 44.52
CA VAL A 25 -23.05 -19.85 43.09
C VAL A 25 -21.59 -19.60 42.81
N ARG A 26 -20.97 -18.69 43.59
CA ARG A 26 -19.55 -18.37 43.48
C ARG A 26 -18.64 -19.56 43.77
N THR A 27 -18.99 -20.38 44.75
CA THR A 27 -18.22 -21.58 45.13
C THR A 27 -18.28 -22.66 44.06
N ILE A 28 -19.41 -22.76 43.31
CA ILE A 28 -19.55 -23.71 42.20
C ILE A 28 -18.77 -23.25 40.97
N PHE A 29 -18.72 -21.96 40.73
CA PHE A 29 -17.95 -21.39 39.59
C PHE A 29 -16.43 -21.50 39.78
N GLU A 30 -15.94 -21.27 41.01
CA GLU A 30 -14.53 -21.47 41.39
C GLU A 30 -14.12 -22.96 41.36
N LEU A 31 -15.00 -23.87 41.70
CA LEU A 31 -14.76 -25.32 41.57
C LEU A 31 -14.71 -25.77 40.10
N CYS A 32 -15.57 -25.24 39.24
CA CYS A 32 -15.52 -25.52 37.79
C CYS A 32 -14.29 -24.93 37.12
N SER A 33 -13.88 -23.70 37.48
CA SER A 33 -12.71 -23.04 36.94
C SER A 33 -11.40 -23.76 37.29
N ASN A 34 -11.29 -24.27 38.52
CA ASN A 34 -10.11 -25.04 38.97
C ASN A 34 -10.07 -26.50 38.45
N LEU A 35 -11.18 -27.03 37.92
CA LEU A 35 -11.23 -28.36 37.31
C LEU A 35 -10.80 -28.36 35.83
N THR A 36 -10.79 -27.21 35.16
CA THR A 36 -10.48 -27.14 33.73
C THR A 36 -8.99 -26.79 33.43
N HIS A 37 -8.21 -26.36 34.45
CA HIS A 37 -6.83 -25.90 34.24
C HIS A 37 -5.72 -26.95 34.48
N ASN A 38 -6.00 -28.13 34.95
CA ASN A 38 -4.97 -29.15 35.23
C ASN A 38 -5.44 -30.56 34.93
N VAL A 39 -5.59 -30.89 33.64
CA VAL A 39 -6.05 -32.23 33.26
C VAL A 39 -5.17 -32.85 32.21
N ASN A 40 -4.55 -33.96 32.60
CA ASN A 40 -3.82 -34.84 31.70
C ASN A 40 -4.84 -35.70 30.91
N PRO A 41 -4.80 -35.78 29.58
CA PRO A 41 -5.80 -36.46 28.74
C PRO A 41 -5.90 -38.00 28.94
N ASP A 42 -4.92 -38.62 29.60
CA ASP A 42 -4.84 -40.08 29.75
C ASP A 42 -5.40 -40.64 31.08
N SER A 43 -6.07 -39.81 31.92
CA SER A 43 -6.58 -40.27 33.22
C SER A 43 -8.06 -40.67 33.15
N ASN A 44 -8.42 -41.72 33.92
CA ASN A 44 -9.76 -42.31 33.98
C ASN A 44 -10.76 -41.40 34.74
N TRP A 45 -11.14 -40.33 34.12
CA TRP A 45 -11.90 -39.18 34.60
C TRP A 45 -13.24 -39.47 35.30
N PRO A 46 -14.08 -40.42 34.84
CA PRO A 46 -15.40 -40.59 35.42
C PRO A 46 -15.37 -41.08 36.87
N GLN A 47 -14.39 -41.88 37.23
CA GLN A 47 -14.29 -42.44 38.55
C GLN A 47 -13.77 -41.48 39.62
N GLU A 48 -12.85 -40.58 39.24
CA GLU A 48 -12.29 -39.59 40.17
C GLU A 48 -13.30 -38.46 40.51
N ILE A 49 -14.12 -38.06 39.54
CA ILE A 49 -15.21 -37.08 39.76
C ILE A 49 -16.29 -37.71 40.69
N LEU A 50 -16.67 -38.96 40.48
CA LEU A 50 -17.61 -39.66 41.33
C LEU A 50 -17.10 -39.84 42.78
N ARG A 51 -15.79 -40.07 42.97
CA ARG A 51 -15.17 -40.13 44.31
C ARG A 51 -15.19 -38.77 45.01
N ARG A 52 -14.98 -37.68 44.31
CA ARG A 52 -14.99 -36.29 44.86
C ARG A 52 -16.42 -35.86 45.19
N LEU A 53 -17.41 -36.19 44.37
CA LEU A 53 -18.81 -35.88 44.61
C LEU A 53 -19.39 -36.63 45.81
N LYS A 54 -18.96 -37.89 46.11
CA LYS A 54 -19.36 -38.65 47.29
C LYS A 54 -18.83 -38.07 48.61
N ARG A 55 -17.80 -37.22 48.60
CA ARG A 55 -17.25 -36.58 49.82
C ARG A 55 -17.95 -35.26 50.17
N LEU A 56 -18.80 -34.73 49.30
CA LEU A 56 -19.57 -33.52 49.58
C LEU A 56 -20.88 -33.87 50.28
N ARG A 57 -20.94 -33.68 51.61
CA ARG A 57 -22.17 -33.78 52.41
C ARG A 57 -23.11 -32.61 52.08
N LEU A 58 -23.91 -32.77 51.01
CA LEU A 58 -24.87 -31.74 50.56
C LEU A 58 -26.24 -32.02 51.19
N ARG A 59 -26.87 -31.00 51.79
CA ARG A 59 -28.23 -31.04 52.33
C ARG A 59 -29.23 -31.30 51.21
N LYS A 60 -30.08 -32.32 51.40
CA LYS A 60 -31.11 -32.80 50.46
C LYS A 60 -32.22 -31.75 50.27
N GLY A 61 -32.28 -31.12 49.09
CA GLY A 61 -33.43 -30.32 48.66
C GLY A 61 -33.69 -30.52 47.15
N PRO A 62 -34.94 -30.44 46.68
CA PRO A 62 -35.35 -30.78 45.34
C PRO A 62 -34.67 -29.91 44.25
N VAL A 63 -34.27 -28.71 44.58
CA VAL A 63 -33.54 -27.79 43.65
C VAL A 63 -32.11 -28.29 43.36
N PHE A 64 -31.48 -28.95 44.33
CA PHE A 64 -30.12 -29.49 44.15
C PHE A 64 -30.08 -30.73 43.26
N ALA A 65 -31.13 -31.57 43.33
CA ALA A 65 -31.25 -32.71 42.44
C ALA A 65 -31.44 -32.30 40.98
N ALA A 66 -32.20 -31.23 40.73
CA ALA A 66 -32.39 -30.67 39.39
C ALA A 66 -31.11 -30.04 38.80
N CYS A 67 -30.34 -29.30 39.62
CA CYS A 67 -29.05 -28.73 39.18
C CYS A 67 -27.97 -29.78 38.91
N ALA A 68 -27.94 -30.85 39.72
CA ALA A 68 -27.02 -31.98 39.51
C ALA A 68 -27.38 -32.77 38.23
N ALA A 69 -28.66 -32.97 37.96
CA ALA A 69 -29.15 -33.64 36.76
C ALA A 69 -28.83 -32.78 35.47
N LEU A 70 -29.00 -31.46 35.56
CA LEU A 70 -28.61 -30.54 34.46
C LEU A 70 -27.11 -30.53 34.21
N ALA A 71 -26.29 -30.54 35.25
CA ALA A 71 -24.84 -30.59 35.12
C ALA A 71 -24.35 -31.91 34.49
N VAL A 72 -24.95 -33.04 34.89
CA VAL A 72 -24.65 -34.36 34.31
C VAL A 72 -25.14 -34.43 32.86
N GLY A 73 -26.29 -33.86 32.54
CA GLY A 73 -26.83 -33.78 31.18
C GLY A 73 -25.95 -32.92 30.25
N LEU A 74 -25.47 -31.77 30.74
CA LEU A 74 -24.53 -30.92 30.00
C LEU A 74 -23.17 -31.61 29.79
N LEU A 75 -22.68 -32.35 30.81
CA LEU A 75 -21.43 -33.11 30.68
C LEU A 75 -21.58 -34.28 29.69
N ALA A 76 -22.70 -34.98 29.70
CA ALA A 76 -23.00 -36.02 28.72
C ALA A 76 -23.15 -35.50 27.31
N ALA A 77 -23.78 -34.33 27.13
CA ALA A 77 -23.94 -33.67 25.85
C ALA A 77 -22.59 -33.17 25.29
N THR A 78 -21.71 -32.63 26.14
CA THR A 78 -20.35 -32.20 25.71
C THR A 78 -19.47 -33.41 25.37
N LEU A 79 -19.57 -34.52 26.10
CA LEU A 79 -18.87 -35.77 25.77
C LEU A 79 -19.39 -36.40 24.48
N GLN A 80 -20.69 -36.30 24.20
CA GLN A 80 -21.28 -36.78 22.96
C GLN A 80 -20.92 -35.93 21.76
N LEU A 81 -20.84 -34.59 21.93
CA LEU A 81 -20.36 -33.67 20.94
C LEU A 81 -18.86 -33.83 20.67
N SER A 82 -18.05 -34.14 21.68
CA SER A 82 -16.61 -34.41 21.47
C SER A 82 -16.37 -35.73 20.74
N LYS A 83 -17.16 -36.77 21.07
CA LYS A 83 -17.13 -38.07 20.36
C LYS A 83 -17.62 -37.94 18.91
N SER A 84 -18.66 -37.16 18.65
CA SER A 84 -19.14 -36.92 17.29
C SER A 84 -18.15 -36.07 16.49
N ARG A 85 -17.46 -35.12 17.10
CA ARG A 85 -16.35 -34.36 16.46
C ARG A 85 -15.13 -35.25 16.19
N GLN A 86 -14.75 -36.15 17.08
CA GLN A 86 -13.69 -37.11 16.85
C GLN A 86 -14.09 -38.16 15.79
N ALA A 87 -15.34 -38.66 15.81
CA ALA A 87 -15.83 -39.53 14.76
C ALA A 87 -15.94 -38.85 13.38
N ALA A 88 -16.34 -37.57 13.35
CA ALA A 88 -16.31 -36.76 12.13
C ALA A 88 -14.89 -36.49 11.65
N ALA A 89 -13.93 -36.24 12.55
CA ALA A 89 -12.51 -36.07 12.20
C ALA A 89 -11.89 -37.42 11.74
N LEU A 90 -12.28 -38.57 12.31
CA LEU A 90 -11.85 -39.87 11.81
C LEU A 90 -12.56 -40.28 10.50
N ALA A 91 -13.79 -39.86 10.27
CA ALA A 91 -14.53 -40.13 9.04
C ALA A 91 -14.04 -39.23 7.88
N LEU A 92 -13.37 -38.10 8.20
CA LEU A 92 -12.66 -37.28 7.23
C LEU A 92 -11.23 -37.79 6.94
N ALA A 93 -10.72 -38.75 7.70
CA ALA A 93 -9.51 -39.49 7.40
C ALA A 93 -9.88 -40.74 6.57
N ASP A 94 -10.40 -40.52 5.38
CA ASP A 94 -10.56 -41.55 4.36
C ASP A 94 -9.16 -41.98 3.88
N PRO A 95 -8.74 -43.25 4.05
CA PRO A 95 -7.46 -43.72 3.52
C PRO A 95 -7.39 -43.70 2.00
N SER A 96 -8.48 -43.34 1.29
CA SER A 96 -8.45 -43.05 -0.15
C SER A 96 -7.94 -41.62 -0.47
N LEU A 97 -7.64 -40.79 0.55
CA LEU A 97 -6.99 -39.48 0.42
C LEU A 97 -5.47 -39.54 0.12
N ASP A 98 -4.93 -40.73 -0.16
CA ASP A 98 -3.56 -40.88 -0.72
C ASP A 98 -3.43 -40.35 -2.15
N ALA A 99 -4.50 -39.75 -2.70
CA ALA A 99 -4.48 -39.05 -3.99
C ALA A 99 -4.86 -37.57 -3.83
N LEU A 100 -4.40 -36.88 -2.78
CA LEU A 100 -4.26 -35.42 -2.93
C LEU A 100 -3.32 -35.18 -4.11
N PRO A 101 -3.75 -34.40 -5.12
CA PRO A 101 -2.85 -34.10 -6.23
C PRO A 101 -1.58 -33.54 -5.61
N VAL A 102 -0.47 -34.26 -5.81
CA VAL A 102 0.85 -33.75 -5.46
C VAL A 102 0.98 -32.46 -6.23
N VAL A 103 0.82 -31.31 -5.55
CA VAL A 103 1.08 -30.02 -6.16
C VAL A 103 2.55 -30.06 -6.54
N PRO A 104 2.89 -30.02 -7.82
CA PRO A 104 4.30 -30.08 -8.21
C PRO A 104 5.04 -28.92 -7.55
N ASP A 105 6.20 -29.16 -6.97
CA ASP A 105 7.02 -28.17 -6.26
C ASP A 105 7.41 -26.94 -7.11
N ASN A 106 7.05 -26.91 -8.39
CA ASN A 106 7.41 -25.88 -9.36
C ASN A 106 6.19 -25.33 -10.12
N MET A 107 5.15 -24.95 -9.39
CA MET A 107 4.00 -24.25 -9.97
C MET A 107 4.33 -22.77 -10.20
N ARG A 108 4.18 -22.31 -11.43
CA ARG A 108 4.32 -20.89 -11.79
C ARG A 108 3.27 -20.51 -12.82
N TRP A 109 2.66 -19.35 -12.69
CA TRP A 109 1.57 -18.85 -13.57
C TRP A 109 0.39 -19.83 -13.75
N GLY A 110 0.17 -20.72 -12.79
CA GLY A 110 -0.84 -21.78 -12.86
C GLY A 110 -0.41 -23.01 -13.64
N PHE A 111 0.86 -23.12 -14.07
CA PHE A 111 1.42 -24.25 -14.79
C PHE A 111 2.47 -24.99 -13.95
N ALA A 112 2.50 -26.30 -14.03
CA ALA A 112 3.63 -27.12 -13.59
C ALA A 112 4.80 -26.93 -14.58
N ILE A 113 5.74 -26.04 -14.26
CA ILE A 113 6.79 -25.61 -15.22
C ILE A 113 7.68 -26.77 -15.67
N ASN A 114 7.88 -27.79 -14.82
CA ASN A 114 8.63 -29.00 -15.17
C ASN A 114 8.00 -29.84 -16.30
N GLU A 115 6.73 -29.60 -16.65
CA GLU A 115 6.05 -30.23 -17.78
C GLU A 115 6.29 -29.50 -19.12
N PHE A 116 6.98 -28.35 -19.08
CA PHE A 116 7.21 -27.52 -20.24
C PHE A 116 8.71 -27.19 -20.40
N HIS A 117 9.12 -27.00 -21.63
CA HIS A 117 10.35 -26.29 -21.94
C HIS A 117 10.05 -24.78 -21.82
N HIS A 118 10.64 -24.14 -20.80
CA HIS A 118 10.48 -22.70 -20.52
C HIS A 118 11.66 -21.92 -21.10
N PHE A 119 11.36 -20.87 -21.83
CA PHE A 119 12.36 -19.92 -22.31
C PHE A 119 11.77 -18.50 -22.26
N ASP A 120 12.63 -17.48 -22.19
CA ASP A 120 12.19 -16.09 -22.13
C ASP A 120 12.88 -15.20 -23.17
N SER A 121 12.21 -14.12 -23.53
CA SER A 121 12.77 -13.01 -24.31
C SER A 121 12.40 -11.69 -23.65
N GLN A 122 13.17 -10.66 -23.93
CA GLN A 122 12.93 -9.33 -23.39
C GLN A 122 12.37 -8.39 -24.47
N LEU A 123 11.28 -7.69 -24.17
CA LEU A 123 10.73 -6.67 -25.06
C LEU A 123 11.71 -5.53 -25.27
N LYS A 124 12.05 -5.25 -26.52
CA LYS A 124 12.96 -4.17 -26.94
C LYS A 124 12.17 -2.97 -27.50
N SER A 125 12.88 -1.86 -27.67
CA SER A 125 12.29 -0.69 -28.32
C SER A 125 12.02 -0.99 -29.80
N GLY A 126 10.77 -0.75 -30.22
CA GLY A 126 10.33 -0.98 -31.60
C GLY A 126 9.75 -2.38 -31.85
N ASP A 127 9.81 -3.28 -30.87
CA ASP A 127 9.19 -4.60 -31.00
C ASP A 127 7.68 -4.51 -31.18
N VAL A 128 7.16 -5.30 -32.10
CA VAL A 128 5.72 -5.45 -32.36
C VAL A 128 5.32 -6.88 -31.95
N LEU A 129 4.30 -7.00 -31.09
CA LEU A 129 3.85 -8.30 -30.59
C LEU A 129 3.58 -9.30 -31.72
N GLY A 130 3.02 -8.85 -32.85
CA GLY A 130 2.74 -9.71 -34.00
C GLY A 130 4.00 -10.33 -34.60
N GLU A 131 5.08 -9.56 -34.73
CA GLU A 131 6.37 -10.04 -35.24
C GLU A 131 7.01 -11.03 -34.27
N ILE A 132 6.93 -10.76 -32.97
CA ILE A 132 7.41 -11.67 -31.93
C ILE A 132 6.69 -13.02 -32.03
N LEU A 133 5.35 -13.01 -32.14
CA LEU A 133 4.55 -14.23 -32.22
C LEU A 133 4.80 -14.99 -33.52
N MET A 134 4.95 -14.30 -34.65
CA MET A 134 5.32 -14.92 -35.93
C MET A 134 6.72 -15.57 -35.87
N ALA A 135 7.67 -14.94 -35.18
CA ALA A 135 8.99 -15.54 -34.95
C ALA A 135 8.94 -16.81 -34.08
N GLN A 136 7.87 -16.98 -33.28
CA GLN A 136 7.61 -18.24 -32.55
C GLN A 136 6.84 -19.30 -33.39
N GLY A 137 6.62 -19.05 -34.67
CA GLY A 137 6.01 -20.01 -35.58
C GLY A 137 4.51 -19.83 -35.81
N LEU A 138 3.89 -18.77 -35.28
CA LEU A 138 2.48 -18.50 -35.55
C LEU A 138 2.30 -17.87 -36.95
N THR A 139 1.21 -18.23 -37.59
CA THR A 139 0.79 -17.63 -38.87
C THR A 139 0.09 -16.27 -38.62
N TYR A 140 0.06 -15.39 -39.61
CA TYR A 140 -0.62 -14.10 -39.53
C TYR A 140 -2.10 -14.22 -39.11
N PRO A 141 -2.92 -15.16 -39.63
CA PRO A 141 -4.29 -15.35 -39.15
C PRO A 141 -4.39 -15.72 -37.68
N GLU A 142 -3.49 -16.53 -37.14
CA GLU A 142 -3.44 -16.90 -35.71
C GLU A 142 -3.08 -15.71 -34.83
N VAL A 143 -2.07 -14.96 -35.22
CA VAL A 143 -1.71 -13.70 -34.55
C VAL A 143 -2.89 -12.72 -34.51
N ASN A 144 -3.60 -12.58 -35.64
CA ASN A 144 -4.77 -11.70 -35.72
C ASN A 144 -5.90 -12.13 -34.76
N ARG A 145 -6.15 -13.44 -34.62
CA ARG A 145 -7.11 -13.99 -33.65
C ARG A 145 -6.73 -13.63 -32.23
N ILE A 146 -5.45 -13.79 -31.84
CA ILE A 146 -4.95 -13.39 -30.51
C ILE A 146 -5.19 -11.91 -30.28
N VAL A 147 -4.82 -11.06 -31.23
CA VAL A 147 -5.00 -9.60 -31.13
C VAL A 147 -6.48 -9.20 -31.00
N GLU A 148 -7.36 -9.84 -31.77
CA GLU A 148 -8.82 -9.61 -31.63
C GLU A 148 -9.34 -10.06 -30.27
N ASN A 149 -8.93 -11.20 -29.76
CA ASN A 149 -9.35 -11.73 -28.46
C ASN A 149 -8.77 -10.95 -27.27
N CYS A 150 -7.72 -10.15 -27.49
CA CYS A 150 -7.22 -9.19 -26.49
C CYS A 150 -8.17 -8.02 -26.25
N LYS A 151 -9.04 -7.67 -27.25
CA LYS A 151 -9.92 -6.50 -27.14
C LYS A 151 -10.85 -6.62 -25.92
N GLY A 152 -10.79 -5.61 -25.07
CA GLY A 152 -11.58 -5.57 -23.82
C GLY A 152 -11.05 -6.44 -22.67
N ARG A 153 -10.03 -7.27 -22.89
CA ARG A 153 -9.40 -8.13 -21.87
C ARG A 153 -8.01 -7.64 -21.49
N PHE A 154 -7.15 -7.40 -22.49
CA PHE A 154 -5.79 -6.97 -22.30
C PHE A 154 -5.42 -5.87 -23.31
N ASN A 155 -4.82 -4.79 -22.83
CA ASN A 155 -4.35 -3.71 -23.71
C ASN A 155 -2.92 -4.00 -24.19
N ILE A 156 -2.76 -4.51 -25.39
CA ILE A 156 -1.46 -4.80 -25.99
C ILE A 156 -0.54 -3.56 -26.01
N ASN A 157 -1.10 -2.37 -26.24
CA ASN A 157 -0.32 -1.13 -26.25
C ASN A 157 0.21 -0.72 -24.87
N SER A 158 -0.21 -1.38 -23.79
CA SER A 158 0.33 -1.17 -22.45
C SER A 158 1.57 -2.01 -22.16
N MET A 159 1.99 -2.89 -23.08
CA MET A 159 3.22 -3.67 -22.93
C MET A 159 4.43 -2.73 -22.90
N ARG A 160 5.32 -2.96 -21.93
CA ARG A 160 6.44 -2.06 -21.66
C ARG A 160 7.76 -2.69 -22.10
N MET A 161 8.59 -1.90 -22.75
CA MET A 161 9.98 -2.24 -23.05
C MET A 161 10.73 -2.65 -21.76
N GLY A 162 11.62 -3.61 -21.89
CA GLY A 162 12.42 -4.16 -20.79
C GLY A 162 11.73 -5.26 -19.99
N ARG A 163 10.42 -5.49 -20.17
CA ARG A 163 9.70 -6.60 -19.53
C ARG A 163 9.96 -7.90 -20.25
N LYS A 164 9.95 -9.00 -19.50
CA LYS A 164 10.11 -10.36 -20.05
C LYS A 164 8.81 -10.89 -20.64
N LEU A 165 8.95 -11.61 -21.73
CA LEU A 165 7.95 -12.52 -22.28
C LEU A 165 8.43 -13.94 -21.98
N ASN A 166 7.66 -14.68 -21.23
CA ASN A 166 7.97 -16.07 -20.91
C ASN A 166 7.16 -16.98 -21.84
N PHE A 167 7.81 -17.96 -22.44
CA PHE A 167 7.21 -18.92 -23.37
C PHE A 167 7.27 -20.32 -22.78
N LEU A 168 6.18 -21.08 -22.94
CA LEU A 168 6.06 -22.47 -22.51
C LEU A 168 5.76 -23.33 -23.73
N ALA A 169 6.67 -24.21 -24.06
CA ALA A 169 6.53 -25.23 -25.14
C ALA A 169 6.48 -26.64 -24.53
N LYS A 170 5.81 -27.60 -25.17
CA LYS A 170 5.78 -28.98 -24.67
C LYS A 170 7.16 -29.63 -24.70
N GLN A 171 7.98 -29.31 -25.69
CA GLN A 171 9.33 -29.84 -25.86
C GLN A 171 10.24 -28.74 -26.42
N GLU A 172 11.53 -28.87 -26.18
CA GLU A 172 12.55 -28.02 -26.78
C GLU A 172 12.47 -28.02 -28.31
N GLY A 173 12.58 -26.85 -28.94
CA GLY A 173 12.51 -26.68 -30.39
C GLY A 173 11.09 -26.68 -30.97
N GLN A 174 10.05 -26.89 -30.19
CA GLN A 174 8.66 -26.77 -30.66
C GLN A 174 8.14 -25.35 -30.49
N ALA A 175 7.16 -24.98 -31.33
CA ALA A 175 6.41 -23.74 -31.14
C ALA A 175 5.72 -23.74 -29.77
N PRO A 176 5.79 -22.63 -29.00
CA PRO A 176 5.23 -22.56 -27.68
C PRO A 176 3.71 -22.64 -27.68
N ASP A 177 3.16 -23.25 -26.65
CA ASP A 177 1.71 -23.30 -26.39
C ASP A 177 1.19 -22.05 -25.72
N TYR A 178 2.04 -21.43 -24.90
CA TYR A 178 1.67 -20.26 -24.10
C TYR A 178 2.76 -19.19 -24.13
N MET A 179 2.32 -17.94 -24.08
CA MET A 179 3.16 -16.79 -23.76
C MET A 179 2.60 -16.10 -22.54
N ILE A 180 3.46 -15.84 -21.55
CA ILE A 180 3.10 -15.15 -20.32
C ILE A 180 3.79 -13.79 -20.29
N TYR A 181 3.01 -12.75 -20.04
CA TYR A 181 3.49 -11.39 -19.85
C TYR A 181 3.10 -10.86 -18.46
N GLU A 182 4.05 -10.39 -17.70
CA GLU A 182 3.84 -9.82 -16.36
C GLU A 182 3.97 -8.29 -16.40
N PRO A 183 2.84 -7.55 -16.55
CA PRO A 183 2.86 -6.08 -16.54
C PRO A 183 3.25 -5.51 -15.17
N SER A 184 2.91 -6.24 -14.11
CA SER A 184 3.20 -5.87 -12.72
C SER A 184 3.35 -7.13 -11.86
N PRO A 185 3.84 -7.03 -10.61
CA PRO A 185 3.84 -8.15 -9.67
C PRO A 185 2.44 -8.65 -9.31
N TYR A 186 1.41 -7.84 -9.50
CA TYR A 186 0.04 -8.09 -9.08
C TYR A 186 -0.81 -8.87 -10.08
N GLU A 187 -0.38 -8.94 -11.33
CA GLU A 187 -1.12 -9.61 -12.40
C GLU A 187 -0.22 -10.09 -13.51
N TYR A 188 -0.68 -11.10 -14.22
CA TYR A 188 -0.05 -11.58 -15.44
C TYR A 188 -1.10 -11.93 -16.49
N ALA A 189 -0.72 -11.83 -17.76
CA ALA A 189 -1.53 -12.22 -18.89
C ALA A 189 -0.99 -13.51 -19.50
N VAL A 190 -1.84 -14.51 -19.65
CA VAL A 190 -1.56 -15.78 -20.32
C VAL A 190 -2.18 -15.71 -21.70
N PHE A 191 -1.36 -15.76 -22.72
CA PHE A 191 -1.76 -15.84 -24.12
C PHE A 191 -1.69 -17.30 -24.54
N HIS A 192 -2.80 -17.88 -24.97
CA HIS A 192 -2.86 -19.18 -25.57
C HIS A 192 -2.44 -19.06 -27.05
N LEU A 193 -1.30 -19.63 -27.40
CA LEU A 193 -0.73 -19.54 -28.76
C LEU A 193 -1.23 -20.67 -29.70
N LYS A 194 -2.08 -21.56 -29.17
CA LYS A 194 -2.84 -22.58 -29.89
C LYS A 194 -4.33 -22.37 -29.65
N GLU A 195 -5.20 -23.08 -30.37
CA GLU A 195 -6.65 -23.01 -30.12
C GLU A 195 -6.95 -23.12 -28.63
N PRO A 196 -7.75 -22.19 -28.04
CA PRO A 196 -8.67 -21.24 -28.71
C PRO A 196 -8.05 -19.86 -29.07
N PHE A 197 -6.74 -19.65 -29.01
CA PHE A 197 -6.04 -18.36 -29.26
C PHE A 197 -6.57 -17.22 -28.42
N ASP A 198 -6.85 -17.45 -27.15
CA ASP A 198 -7.41 -16.46 -26.25
C ASP A 198 -6.35 -15.87 -25.29
N VAL A 199 -6.77 -14.88 -24.52
CA VAL A 199 -5.94 -14.19 -23.53
C VAL A 199 -6.68 -14.10 -22.21
N ASN A 200 -6.03 -14.61 -21.17
CA ASN A 200 -6.55 -14.58 -19.81
C ASN A 200 -5.65 -13.70 -18.91
N VAL A 201 -6.25 -12.69 -18.27
CA VAL A 201 -5.54 -11.87 -17.28
C VAL A 201 -5.86 -12.42 -15.89
N VAL A 202 -4.82 -12.83 -15.20
CA VAL A 202 -4.90 -13.41 -13.86
C VAL A 202 -4.36 -12.40 -12.87
N LYS A 203 -5.17 -12.06 -11.89
CA LYS A 203 -4.73 -11.25 -10.73
C LYS A 203 -4.23 -12.18 -9.64
N ARG A 204 -3.04 -11.87 -9.12
CA ARG A 204 -2.49 -12.60 -7.97
C ARG A 204 -3.17 -12.16 -6.69
N GLU A 205 -3.31 -13.07 -5.75
CA GLU A 205 -3.74 -12.74 -4.40
C GLU A 205 -2.65 -11.90 -3.71
N VAL A 206 -3.09 -10.79 -3.12
CA VAL A 206 -2.23 -9.86 -2.41
C VAL A 206 -2.57 -9.92 -0.94
N THR A 207 -1.62 -10.35 -0.12
CA THR A 207 -1.73 -10.17 1.34
C THR A 207 -1.04 -8.87 1.74
N ILE A 208 -1.57 -8.22 2.79
CA ILE A 208 -1.03 -6.96 3.30
C ILE A 208 -0.50 -7.22 4.70
N ASP A 209 0.81 -7.06 4.85
CA ASP A 209 1.48 -7.12 6.14
C ASP A 209 1.79 -5.70 6.63
N THR A 210 1.64 -5.48 7.94
CA THR A 210 2.14 -4.25 8.59
C THR A 210 3.55 -4.49 9.04
N VAL A 211 4.47 -3.71 8.51
CA VAL A 211 5.90 -3.81 8.78
C VAL A 211 6.47 -2.48 9.26
N ALA A 212 7.57 -2.55 9.98
CA ALA A 212 8.29 -1.37 10.44
C ALA A 212 9.73 -1.38 9.91
N ALA A 213 10.24 -0.19 9.63
CA ALA A 213 11.62 0.01 9.23
C ALA A 213 12.18 1.29 9.85
N SER A 214 13.50 1.35 9.96
CA SER A 214 14.24 2.52 10.45
C SER A 214 15.52 2.68 9.66
N GLY A 215 16.14 3.84 9.80
CA GLY A 215 17.48 4.07 9.25
C GLY A 215 18.11 5.34 9.78
N VAL A 216 19.44 5.40 9.67
CA VAL A 216 20.26 6.56 9.97
C VAL A 216 20.90 7.04 8.67
N LEU A 217 20.86 8.32 8.39
CA LEU A 217 21.43 8.89 7.18
C LEU A 217 22.94 9.07 7.34
N GLU A 218 23.70 8.34 6.55
CA GLU A 218 25.15 8.56 6.43
C GLU A 218 25.46 9.59 5.34
N THR A 219 24.75 9.54 4.24
CA THR A 219 24.91 10.45 3.09
C THR A 219 23.60 11.11 2.69
N SER A 220 22.57 10.35 2.28
CA SER A 220 21.28 10.81 1.86
C SER A 220 20.15 9.90 2.34
N PHE A 221 18.93 10.43 2.39
CA PHE A 221 17.73 9.64 2.71
C PHE A 221 17.54 8.46 1.76
N TRP A 222 17.78 8.69 0.47
CA TRP A 222 17.69 7.66 -0.57
C TRP A 222 18.70 6.53 -0.32
N GLN A 223 19.96 6.88 -0.04
CA GLN A 223 20.99 5.87 0.25
C GLN A 223 20.66 5.08 1.51
N ALA A 224 20.18 5.75 2.56
CA ALA A 224 19.77 5.08 3.79
C ALA A 224 18.63 4.06 3.59
N LEU A 225 17.72 4.29 2.61
CA LEU A 225 16.70 3.30 2.25
C LEU A 225 17.30 2.11 1.49
N VAL A 226 18.18 2.38 0.52
CA VAL A 226 18.90 1.33 -0.23
C VAL A 226 19.71 0.44 0.72
N ASP A 227 20.46 1.04 1.65
CA ASP A 227 21.28 0.34 2.62
C ASP A 227 20.46 -0.55 3.59
N ASN A 228 19.19 -0.22 3.78
CA ASN A 228 18.25 -1.01 4.56
C ASN A 228 17.33 -1.91 3.71
N ASN A 229 17.64 -2.12 2.43
CA ASN A 229 16.84 -2.92 1.48
C ASN A 229 15.37 -2.47 1.39
N LEU A 230 15.11 -1.16 1.51
CA LEU A 230 13.79 -0.56 1.41
C LEU A 230 13.53 -0.06 -0.02
N SER A 231 12.27 -0.10 -0.44
CA SER A 231 11.89 0.24 -1.82
C SER A 231 11.92 1.74 -2.07
N ASP A 232 12.16 2.11 -3.34
CA ASP A 232 12.04 3.48 -3.84
C ASP A 232 10.63 4.04 -3.63
N GLU A 233 9.60 3.17 -3.71
CA GLU A 233 8.20 3.53 -3.49
C GLU A 233 7.97 3.96 -2.04
N LEU A 234 8.64 3.32 -1.07
CA LEU A 234 8.57 3.73 0.34
C LEU A 234 9.24 5.10 0.54
N ALA A 235 10.37 5.36 -0.13
CA ALA A 235 11.03 6.67 -0.10
C ALA A 235 10.09 7.77 -0.57
N ASP A 236 9.50 7.59 -1.75
CA ASP A 236 8.54 8.54 -2.34
C ASP A 236 7.35 8.76 -1.39
N ALA A 237 6.79 7.70 -0.83
CA ALA A 237 5.66 7.79 0.08
C ALA A 237 6.02 8.54 1.38
N MET A 238 7.19 8.30 1.96
CA MET A 238 7.66 9.01 3.15
C MET A 238 7.90 10.49 2.87
N ILE A 239 8.53 10.80 1.74
CA ILE A 239 8.71 12.20 1.30
C ILE A 239 7.36 12.89 1.16
N ASP A 240 6.39 12.24 0.53
CA ASP A 240 5.05 12.83 0.31
C ASP A 240 4.32 13.13 1.62
N VAL A 241 4.38 12.24 2.62
CA VAL A 241 3.66 12.44 3.89
C VAL A 241 4.38 13.38 4.85
N LEU A 242 5.70 13.55 4.75
CA LEU A 242 6.52 14.40 5.59
C LEU A 242 6.90 15.75 4.95
N ALA A 243 6.64 15.95 3.64
CA ALA A 243 7.07 17.13 2.86
C ALA A 243 6.59 18.47 3.42
N SER A 244 5.54 18.48 4.25
CA SER A 244 5.09 19.71 4.91
C SER A 244 6.00 20.16 6.05
N SER A 245 6.62 19.19 6.73
CA SER A 245 7.37 19.38 7.97
C SER A 245 8.88 19.25 7.74
N VAL A 246 9.30 18.39 6.82
CA VAL A 246 10.71 18.09 6.54
C VAL A 246 11.12 18.66 5.19
N ASP A 247 12.27 19.32 5.14
CA ASP A 247 12.91 19.73 3.89
C ASP A 247 13.96 18.69 3.48
N PHE A 248 13.56 17.75 2.64
CA PHE A 248 14.42 16.67 2.14
C PHE A 248 15.53 17.12 1.17
N TYR A 249 15.57 18.42 0.76
CA TYR A 249 16.70 18.94 -0.01
C TYR A 249 17.90 19.35 0.87
N HIS A 250 17.68 19.53 2.17
CA HIS A 250 18.71 19.94 3.13
C HIS A 250 18.88 18.90 4.22
N GLN A 251 19.04 17.64 3.80
CA GLN A 251 19.31 16.52 4.70
C GLN A 251 20.71 16.64 5.32
N LYS A 252 20.88 16.10 6.52
CA LYS A 252 22.15 16.08 7.23
C LYS A 252 22.56 14.66 7.59
N GLN A 253 23.85 14.41 7.59
CA GLN A 253 24.39 13.19 8.19
C GLN A 253 23.98 13.12 9.66
N GLY A 254 23.51 11.94 10.08
CA GLY A 254 22.97 11.70 11.41
C GLY A 254 21.48 11.96 11.55
N ASP A 255 20.79 12.50 10.53
CA ASP A 255 19.32 12.50 10.49
C ASP A 255 18.83 11.03 10.54
N ARG A 256 17.67 10.79 11.17
CA ARG A 256 17.14 9.44 11.37
C ARG A 256 15.68 9.36 11.00
N PHE A 257 15.23 8.17 10.61
CA PHE A 257 13.82 7.94 10.37
C PHE A 257 13.33 6.62 10.95
N LYS A 258 12.04 6.56 11.21
CA LYS A 258 11.28 5.34 11.50
C LYS A 258 9.97 5.38 10.73
N VAL A 259 9.53 4.24 10.25
CA VAL A 259 8.27 4.14 9.50
C VAL A 259 7.57 2.83 9.80
N VAL A 260 6.25 2.90 9.91
CA VAL A 260 5.34 1.75 9.93
C VAL A 260 4.44 1.88 8.71
N TYR A 261 4.39 0.84 7.88
CA TYR A 261 3.69 0.88 6.61
C TYR A 261 3.12 -0.48 6.22
N GLU A 262 2.18 -0.47 5.29
CA GLU A 262 1.65 -1.67 4.66
C GLU A 262 2.60 -2.15 3.58
N GLN A 263 2.98 -3.44 3.64
CA GLN A 263 3.77 -4.10 2.62
C GLN A 263 2.88 -5.10 1.88
N HIS A 264 2.87 -5.01 0.56
CA HIS A 264 2.15 -5.94 -0.28
C HIS A 264 3.00 -7.20 -0.50
N ILE A 265 2.42 -8.35 -0.18
CA ILE A 265 3.05 -9.66 -0.35
C ILE A 265 2.27 -10.42 -1.42
N VAL A 266 2.98 -10.93 -2.40
CA VAL A 266 2.47 -11.83 -3.45
C VAL A 266 3.32 -13.08 -3.47
N GLU A 267 2.68 -14.25 -3.38
CA GLU A 267 3.37 -15.55 -3.36
C GLU A 267 4.49 -15.63 -2.30
N GLY A 268 4.25 -15.00 -1.13
CA GLY A 268 5.20 -14.95 -0.02
C GLY A 268 6.36 -13.96 -0.19
N GLN A 269 6.40 -13.20 -1.29
CA GLN A 269 7.45 -12.21 -1.57
C GLN A 269 6.93 -10.78 -1.45
N PRO A 270 7.70 -9.85 -0.85
CA PRO A 270 7.38 -8.44 -0.83
C PRO A 270 7.48 -7.86 -2.26
N VAL A 271 6.40 -7.25 -2.74
CA VAL A 271 6.32 -6.75 -4.13
C VAL A 271 6.00 -5.27 -4.26
N GLY A 272 5.61 -4.62 -3.19
CA GLY A 272 5.30 -3.20 -3.22
C GLY A 272 4.96 -2.62 -1.85
N THR A 273 4.89 -1.31 -1.81
CA THR A 273 4.57 -0.52 -0.62
C THR A 273 3.13 -0.05 -0.69
N GLY A 274 2.35 -0.32 0.36
CA GLY A 274 1.01 0.23 0.55
C GLY A 274 1.04 1.60 1.24
N LYS A 275 0.03 1.88 2.05
CA LYS A 275 -0.04 3.18 2.75
C LYS A 275 0.94 3.21 3.93
N ILE A 276 1.49 4.37 4.21
CA ILE A 276 2.20 4.64 5.46
C ILE A 276 1.17 4.73 6.58
N ILE A 277 1.40 4.01 7.67
CA ILE A 277 0.57 4.04 8.88
C ILE A 277 1.07 5.14 9.81
N ALA A 278 2.38 5.18 10.04
CA ALA A 278 3.06 6.25 10.78
C ALA A 278 4.49 6.43 10.28
N ALA A 279 4.95 7.66 10.22
CA ALA A 279 6.34 7.98 9.91
C ALA A 279 6.87 9.01 10.89
N MET A 280 8.16 8.87 11.22
CA MET A 280 8.92 9.83 12.01
C MET A 280 10.24 10.11 11.30
N TYR A 281 10.63 11.38 11.28
CA TYR A 281 11.93 11.83 10.82
C TYR A 281 12.54 12.72 11.89
N GLU A 282 13.78 12.46 12.28
CA GLU A 282 14.49 13.21 13.28
C GLU A 282 15.67 13.95 12.65
N ARG A 283 15.78 15.23 12.98
CA ARG A 283 16.89 16.10 12.58
C ARG A 283 17.34 16.93 13.77
N GLU A 284 18.60 16.85 14.13
CA GLU A 284 19.20 17.64 15.22
C GLU A 284 18.40 17.53 16.53
N GLY A 285 17.89 16.34 16.85
CA GLY A 285 17.07 16.07 18.03
C GLY A 285 15.61 16.58 17.94
N LYS A 286 15.20 17.11 16.79
CA LYS A 286 13.82 17.49 16.55
C LYS A 286 13.11 16.45 15.71
N GLU A 287 12.01 15.93 16.23
CA GLU A 287 11.18 14.92 15.61
C GLU A 287 10.04 15.55 14.81
N PHE A 288 9.80 14.99 13.62
CA PHE A 288 8.70 15.34 12.72
C PHE A 288 7.89 14.08 12.45
N TYR A 289 6.60 14.16 12.67
CA TYR A 289 5.71 13.01 12.57
C TYR A 289 4.69 13.16 11.44
N ALA A 290 4.28 12.03 10.88
CA ALA A 290 3.11 11.92 10.02
C ALA A 290 2.33 10.65 10.43
N PHE A 291 1.09 10.83 10.88
CA PHE A 291 0.19 9.76 11.30
C PHE A 291 -0.98 9.66 10.34
N ASN A 292 -1.23 8.45 9.86
CA ASN A 292 -2.42 8.17 9.09
C ASN A 292 -3.64 8.16 10.02
N PHE A 293 -4.64 8.99 9.73
CA PHE A 293 -5.87 9.02 10.48
C PHE A 293 -7.04 9.26 9.53
N GLU A 294 -8.02 8.36 9.57
CA GLU A 294 -9.21 8.41 8.72
C GLU A 294 -10.32 9.14 9.45
N LYS A 295 -10.71 10.31 8.94
CA LYS A 295 -11.90 11.00 9.42
C LYS A 295 -13.16 10.41 8.77
N PRO A 296 -14.29 10.36 9.47
CA PRO A 296 -15.55 9.93 8.89
C PRO A 296 -15.92 10.76 7.65
N GLY A 297 -16.07 10.08 6.50
CA GLY A 297 -16.47 10.72 5.23
C GLY A 297 -15.35 11.41 4.44
N GLU A 298 -14.13 11.43 4.93
CA GLU A 298 -12.94 11.93 4.22
C GLU A 298 -12.03 10.78 3.78
N LYS A 299 -11.26 11.00 2.71
CA LYS A 299 -10.18 10.07 2.34
C LYS A 299 -9.07 10.15 3.39
N THR A 300 -8.31 9.04 3.52
CA THR A 300 -7.10 8.96 4.34
C THR A 300 -6.26 10.23 4.28
N ASN A 301 -6.02 10.85 5.41
CA ASN A 301 -5.20 12.03 5.56
C ASN A 301 -4.11 11.79 6.61
N TYR A 302 -2.96 12.43 6.39
CA TYR A 302 -1.85 12.42 7.34
C TYR A 302 -1.88 13.67 8.20
N PHE A 303 -1.58 13.51 9.48
CA PHE A 303 -1.54 14.59 10.45
C PHE A 303 -0.21 14.57 11.19
N ASP A 304 0.27 15.78 11.54
CA ASP A 304 1.44 15.92 12.40
C ASP A 304 1.10 15.62 13.88
N TYR A 305 2.07 15.78 14.76
CA TYR A 305 1.93 15.54 16.19
C TYR A 305 0.77 16.33 16.83
N ASP A 306 0.51 17.56 16.36
CA ASP A 306 -0.52 18.46 16.87
C ASP A 306 -1.90 18.27 16.20
N GLY A 307 -2.02 17.30 15.28
CA GLY A 307 -3.24 17.08 14.51
C GLY A 307 -3.44 18.09 13.38
N ARG A 308 -2.35 18.77 12.93
CA ARG A 308 -2.40 19.57 11.70
C ARG A 308 -2.23 18.64 10.51
N PRO A 309 -3.00 18.85 9.42
CA PRO A 309 -2.82 18.08 8.20
C PRO A 309 -1.36 18.17 7.71
N ALA A 310 -0.74 17.03 7.50
CA ALA A 310 0.63 16.92 6.99
C ALA A 310 0.78 17.42 5.54
N ARG A 311 -0.32 17.68 4.85
CA ARG A 311 -0.32 18.31 3.53
C ARG A 311 -0.39 19.81 3.67
N LYS A 312 0.47 20.54 2.97
CA LYS A 312 0.35 21.98 2.79
C LYS A 312 -0.94 22.29 2.04
N ALA A 313 -1.59 23.41 2.35
CA ALA A 313 -2.77 23.86 1.60
C ALA A 313 -2.47 23.98 0.09
N PHE A 314 -1.22 24.35 -0.24
CA PHE A 314 -0.75 24.45 -1.62
C PHE A 314 0.65 23.87 -1.76
N LEU A 315 0.89 23.07 -2.81
CA LEU A 315 2.23 22.65 -3.22
C LEU A 315 3.06 23.87 -3.65
N LYS A 316 4.34 23.86 -3.41
CA LYS A 316 5.26 24.94 -3.80
C LYS A 316 5.48 25.02 -5.32
N SER A 317 5.33 23.89 -6.04
CA SER A 317 5.53 23.78 -7.47
C SER A 317 4.44 22.91 -8.11
N PRO A 318 4.02 23.20 -9.33
CA PRO A 318 3.11 22.34 -10.11
C PRO A 318 3.80 21.13 -10.74
N LEU A 319 5.12 20.97 -10.57
CA LEU A 319 5.92 19.87 -11.09
C LEU A 319 6.70 19.19 -9.98
N LYS A 320 6.86 17.87 -10.05
CA LYS A 320 7.62 17.08 -9.06
C LYS A 320 9.12 17.46 -9.11
N PHE A 321 9.65 17.61 -10.34
CA PHE A 321 11.03 18.04 -10.59
C PHE A 321 11.03 19.16 -11.62
N SER A 322 11.62 20.31 -11.29
CA SER A 322 11.66 21.44 -12.19
C SER A 322 12.70 22.49 -11.77
N ARG A 323 13.12 23.28 -12.73
CA ARG A 323 13.96 24.47 -12.51
C ARG A 323 13.13 25.72 -12.82
N ILE A 324 13.13 26.69 -11.92
CA ILE A 324 12.53 28.00 -12.20
C ILE A 324 13.40 28.70 -13.26
N SER A 325 12.83 28.92 -14.44
CA SER A 325 13.47 29.62 -15.55
C SER A 325 13.15 31.11 -15.60
N SER A 326 11.96 31.50 -15.08
CA SER A 326 11.60 32.92 -14.99
C SER A 326 10.63 33.13 -13.80
N ARG A 327 10.85 34.18 -13.03
CA ARG A 327 10.01 34.55 -11.89
C ARG A 327 8.91 35.55 -12.28
N TYR A 328 7.92 35.71 -11.44
CA TYR A 328 6.94 36.79 -11.49
C TYR A 328 7.68 38.17 -11.54
N ASN A 329 7.35 39.00 -12.54
CA ASN A 329 7.97 40.30 -12.73
C ASN A 329 7.04 41.25 -13.50
N LEU A 330 6.69 42.37 -12.92
CA LEU A 330 5.82 43.37 -13.56
C LEU A 330 6.49 44.17 -14.68
N HIS A 331 7.81 44.18 -14.73
CA HIS A 331 8.62 45.00 -15.67
C HIS A 331 9.60 44.15 -16.50
N ARG A 332 9.21 42.94 -16.93
CA ARG A 332 10.08 42.06 -17.71
C ARG A 332 10.09 42.44 -19.21
N LEU A 333 11.28 42.49 -19.81
CA LEU A 333 11.39 42.48 -21.28
C LEU A 333 10.92 41.11 -21.80
N HIS A 334 9.89 41.14 -22.67
CA HIS A 334 9.29 39.89 -23.16
C HIS A 334 10.19 39.22 -24.21
N PRO A 335 10.69 37.97 -24.03
CA PRO A 335 11.71 37.38 -24.89
C PRO A 335 11.25 37.14 -26.33
N VAL A 336 9.94 37.03 -26.58
CA VAL A 336 9.37 36.82 -27.92
C VAL A 336 8.88 38.12 -28.54
N LEU A 337 8.34 39.06 -27.75
CA LEU A 337 7.69 40.26 -28.24
C LEU A 337 8.63 41.47 -28.31
N GLY A 338 9.79 41.41 -27.62
CA GLY A 338 10.81 42.47 -27.69
C GLY A 338 10.44 43.79 -26.96
N TYR A 339 9.31 43.84 -26.24
CA TYR A 339 8.92 45.00 -25.44
C TYR A 339 8.65 44.64 -23.98
N HIS A 340 8.57 45.63 -23.12
CA HIS A 340 8.29 45.39 -21.70
C HIS A 340 6.85 44.95 -21.51
N LYS A 341 6.70 43.74 -20.96
CA LYS A 341 5.39 43.15 -20.61
C LYS A 341 5.51 42.42 -19.29
N ALA A 342 4.53 42.68 -18.43
CA ALA A 342 4.45 41.98 -17.14
C ALA A 342 4.40 40.44 -17.34
N HIS A 343 5.24 39.75 -16.60
CA HIS A 343 5.18 38.28 -16.41
C HIS A 343 4.46 37.99 -15.10
N LEU A 344 3.16 37.68 -15.23
CA LEU A 344 2.24 37.48 -14.09
C LEU A 344 2.24 36.02 -13.57
N GLY A 345 3.34 35.31 -13.75
CA GLY A 345 3.51 33.92 -13.33
C GLY A 345 4.96 33.58 -13.04
N THR A 346 5.18 32.31 -12.69
CA THR A 346 6.50 31.71 -12.56
C THR A 346 6.64 30.60 -13.59
N ASP A 347 7.70 30.61 -14.37
CA ASP A 347 7.97 29.60 -15.37
C ASP A 347 8.84 28.51 -14.80
N TYR A 348 8.32 27.28 -14.85
CA TYR A 348 8.98 26.05 -14.43
C TYR A 348 9.37 25.24 -15.67
N ALA A 349 10.67 25.20 -15.98
CA ALA A 349 11.20 24.45 -17.10
C ALA A 349 11.30 22.96 -16.75
N ALA A 350 10.76 22.13 -17.65
CA ALA A 350 10.84 20.67 -17.59
C ALA A 350 10.69 20.07 -18.99
N PRO A 351 11.11 18.83 -19.25
CA PRO A 351 10.90 18.15 -20.51
C PRO A 351 9.44 18.12 -20.95
N GLN A 352 9.21 18.18 -22.27
CA GLN A 352 7.86 18.04 -22.81
C GLN A 352 7.25 16.68 -22.38
N GLY A 353 5.97 16.70 -22.02
CA GLY A 353 5.28 15.51 -21.54
C GLY A 353 5.40 15.26 -20.03
N THR A 354 6.21 16.02 -19.28
CA THR A 354 6.26 15.94 -17.81
C THR A 354 4.88 16.21 -17.23
N PRO A 355 4.37 15.38 -16.29
CA PRO A 355 3.08 15.59 -15.67
C PRO A 355 3.00 16.91 -14.89
N ILE A 356 1.94 17.70 -15.12
CA ILE A 356 1.63 18.92 -14.37
C ILE A 356 0.57 18.58 -13.34
N MET A 357 0.81 18.91 -12.07
CA MET A 357 -0.04 18.62 -10.94
C MET A 357 -0.86 19.84 -10.50
N ALA A 358 -2.09 19.61 -10.05
CA ALA A 358 -2.85 20.62 -9.33
C ALA A 358 -2.16 20.93 -7.99
N VAL A 359 -1.80 22.17 -7.73
CA VAL A 359 -1.08 22.55 -6.49
C VAL A 359 -1.95 22.50 -5.23
N ALA A 360 -3.28 22.46 -5.38
CA ALA A 360 -4.24 22.25 -4.31
C ALA A 360 -5.50 21.60 -4.89
N GLU A 361 -6.35 21.06 -4.02
CA GLU A 361 -7.67 20.60 -4.43
C GLU A 361 -8.51 21.76 -4.96
N GLY A 362 -9.46 21.47 -5.85
CA GLY A 362 -10.32 22.50 -6.40
C GLY A 362 -11.18 22.02 -7.56
N THR A 363 -11.82 22.98 -8.23
CA THR A 363 -12.65 22.74 -9.40
C THR A 363 -12.05 23.41 -10.62
N VAL A 364 -11.90 22.66 -11.69
CA VAL A 364 -11.46 23.19 -12.98
C VAL A 364 -12.50 24.18 -13.50
N VAL A 365 -12.13 25.42 -13.68
CA VAL A 365 -13.02 26.47 -14.23
C VAL A 365 -12.81 26.68 -15.73
N GLU A 366 -11.56 26.48 -16.20
CA GLU A 366 -11.23 26.51 -17.63
C GLU A 366 -10.27 25.36 -17.96
N ALA A 367 -10.51 24.67 -19.06
CA ALA A 367 -9.60 23.74 -19.73
C ALA A 367 -9.77 23.96 -21.23
N THR A 368 -8.89 24.76 -21.84
CA THR A 368 -9.08 25.25 -23.21
C THR A 368 -7.74 25.67 -23.84
N ARG A 369 -7.78 26.04 -25.11
CA ARG A 369 -6.66 26.67 -25.83
C ARG A 369 -7.03 28.10 -26.19
N ARG A 370 -6.22 29.08 -25.84
CA ARG A 370 -6.47 30.50 -26.14
C ARG A 370 -5.19 31.30 -26.33
N GLY A 371 -5.02 31.90 -27.51
CA GLY A 371 -4.00 32.87 -27.81
C GLY A 371 -2.60 32.55 -27.27
N GLY A 372 -1.97 33.54 -26.67
CA GLY A 372 -0.61 33.42 -26.11
C GLY A 372 -0.48 32.45 -24.93
N ASN A 373 -1.56 32.10 -24.24
CA ASN A 373 -1.54 31.12 -23.13
C ASN A 373 -1.37 29.67 -23.63
N GLY A 374 -1.63 29.42 -24.93
CA GLY A 374 -1.62 28.05 -25.46
C GLY A 374 -2.75 27.19 -24.87
N ILE A 375 -2.49 25.91 -24.69
CA ILE A 375 -3.35 24.99 -23.96
C ILE A 375 -3.12 25.21 -22.47
N PHE A 376 -4.22 25.40 -21.71
CA PHE A 376 -4.12 25.68 -20.28
C PHE A 376 -5.28 25.14 -19.46
N VAL A 377 -5.02 24.91 -18.17
CA VAL A 377 -6.04 24.61 -17.15
C VAL A 377 -6.05 25.74 -16.13
N LYS A 378 -7.23 26.16 -15.70
CA LYS A 378 -7.45 27.08 -14.58
C LYS A 378 -8.31 26.41 -13.53
N ILE A 379 -7.88 26.48 -12.27
CA ILE A 379 -8.53 25.83 -11.12
C ILE A 379 -8.91 26.90 -10.11
N ARG A 380 -10.15 26.81 -9.60
CA ARG A 380 -10.63 27.55 -8.44
C ARG A 380 -10.57 26.64 -7.23
N HIS A 381 -9.80 27.04 -6.23
CA HIS A 381 -9.60 26.27 -5.00
C HIS A 381 -10.68 26.60 -3.96
N ASP A 382 -10.98 27.89 -3.80
CA ASP A 382 -11.99 28.43 -2.91
C ASP A 382 -12.51 29.79 -3.42
N GLY A 383 -13.10 30.60 -2.54
CA GLY A 383 -13.54 31.96 -2.86
C GLY A 383 -12.40 32.96 -3.01
N ILE A 384 -11.18 32.62 -2.59
CA ILE A 384 -10.02 33.53 -2.50
C ILE A 384 -8.96 33.19 -3.54
N TYR A 385 -8.66 31.88 -3.75
CA TYR A 385 -7.51 31.41 -4.50
C TYR A 385 -7.89 30.72 -5.81
N GLN A 386 -7.14 31.04 -6.86
CA GLN A 386 -7.20 30.34 -8.16
C GLN A 386 -5.79 30.13 -8.69
N THR A 387 -5.58 29.09 -9.50
CA THR A 387 -4.32 28.81 -10.17
C THR A 387 -4.54 28.54 -11.66
N GLN A 388 -3.51 28.81 -12.48
CA GLN A 388 -3.55 28.53 -13.91
C GLN A 388 -2.21 28.00 -14.38
N TYR A 389 -2.28 27.02 -15.27
CA TYR A 389 -1.15 26.22 -15.76
C TYR A 389 -1.15 26.30 -17.29
N LEU A 390 -0.20 27.03 -17.85
CA LEU A 390 -0.17 27.40 -19.25
C LEU A 390 0.84 26.59 -20.05
N HIS A 391 0.76 26.73 -21.38
CA HIS A 391 1.68 26.17 -22.38
C HIS A 391 1.69 24.63 -22.42
N MET A 392 0.63 23.97 -21.94
CA MET A 392 0.51 22.51 -21.93
C MET A 392 0.62 21.92 -23.35
N SER A 393 1.07 20.67 -23.45
CA SER A 393 0.97 19.83 -24.65
C SER A 393 -0.43 19.20 -24.80
N GLY A 394 -1.11 18.93 -23.65
CA GLY A 394 -2.45 18.37 -23.61
C GLY A 394 -2.98 18.25 -22.19
N PHE A 395 -4.28 17.94 -22.09
CA PHE A 395 -4.95 17.67 -20.80
C PHE A 395 -4.75 16.22 -20.40
N ALA A 396 -4.75 15.94 -19.11
CA ALA A 396 -4.87 14.58 -18.61
C ALA A 396 -6.30 14.06 -18.82
N LYS A 397 -6.45 12.73 -18.85
CA LYS A 397 -7.75 12.08 -19.08
C LYS A 397 -8.79 12.56 -18.06
N GLY A 398 -9.96 12.99 -18.55
CA GLY A 398 -11.08 13.43 -17.72
C GLY A 398 -11.02 14.90 -17.26
N ILE A 399 -9.98 15.66 -17.55
CA ILE A 399 -9.86 17.08 -17.19
C ILE A 399 -10.69 17.96 -18.16
N ARG A 400 -11.74 18.57 -17.60
CA ARG A 400 -12.66 19.48 -18.30
C ARG A 400 -13.26 20.47 -17.29
N PRO A 401 -13.82 21.59 -17.73
CA PRO A 401 -14.54 22.50 -16.83
C PRO A 401 -15.57 21.77 -15.99
N GLY A 402 -15.66 22.07 -14.71
CA GLY A 402 -16.50 21.40 -13.71
C GLY A 402 -15.86 20.19 -13.01
N THR A 403 -14.74 19.65 -13.51
CA THR A 403 -14.05 18.52 -12.85
C THR A 403 -13.47 18.96 -11.51
N ARG A 404 -13.76 18.22 -10.43
CA ARG A 404 -13.02 18.33 -9.16
C ARG A 404 -11.70 17.61 -9.28
N VAL A 405 -10.64 18.25 -8.84
CA VAL A 405 -9.28 17.68 -8.80
C VAL A 405 -8.76 17.71 -7.38
N ALA A 406 -7.99 16.68 -7.01
CA ALA A 406 -7.27 16.64 -5.75
C ALA A 406 -5.91 17.35 -5.87
N GLN A 407 -5.32 17.76 -4.75
CA GLN A 407 -3.93 18.20 -4.70
C GLN A 407 -3.00 17.07 -5.19
N GLY A 408 -2.02 17.40 -6.01
CA GLY A 408 -1.09 16.43 -6.62
C GLY A 408 -1.66 15.66 -7.81
N GLN A 409 -2.94 15.79 -8.13
CA GLN A 409 -3.53 15.13 -9.29
C GLN A 409 -2.95 15.69 -10.59
N THR A 410 -2.53 14.82 -11.52
CA THR A 410 -2.10 15.22 -12.86
C THR A 410 -3.29 15.82 -13.63
N ILE A 411 -3.12 17.06 -14.11
CA ILE A 411 -4.12 17.82 -14.84
C ILE A 411 -3.78 18.03 -16.32
N GLY A 412 -2.56 17.75 -16.71
CA GLY A 412 -2.05 17.87 -18.07
C GLY A 412 -0.55 17.64 -18.11
N TYR A 413 0.06 18.00 -19.21
CA TYR A 413 1.46 17.70 -19.48
C TYR A 413 2.19 18.93 -19.99
N VAL A 414 3.46 19.10 -19.61
CA VAL A 414 4.32 20.18 -20.07
C VAL A 414 4.41 20.19 -21.59
N GLY A 415 4.29 21.37 -22.16
CA GLY A 415 4.41 21.61 -23.59
C GLY A 415 5.12 22.93 -23.90
N SER A 416 4.92 23.39 -25.13
CA SER A 416 5.44 24.68 -25.64
C SER A 416 4.38 25.36 -26.50
N THR A 417 3.10 25.24 -26.15
CA THR A 417 2.00 25.84 -26.94
C THR A 417 1.79 27.32 -26.60
N GLY A 418 1.32 28.10 -27.55
CA GLY A 418 1.13 29.55 -27.39
C GLY A 418 2.44 30.34 -27.51
N LEU A 419 2.60 31.39 -26.69
CA LEU A 419 3.81 32.24 -26.68
C LEU A 419 4.87 31.68 -25.72
N ALA A 420 5.44 30.54 -26.08
CA ALA A 420 6.49 29.86 -25.33
C ALA A 420 7.77 29.74 -26.16
N THR A 421 8.94 29.93 -25.55
CA THR A 421 10.26 29.80 -26.21
C THR A 421 10.84 28.39 -26.11
N GLY A 422 10.23 27.52 -25.30
CA GLY A 422 10.64 26.14 -25.08
C GLY A 422 9.74 25.46 -24.09
N PRO A 423 9.94 24.15 -23.82
CA PRO A 423 9.07 23.39 -22.92
C PRO A 423 9.13 23.92 -21.49
N HIS A 424 7.99 24.38 -20.97
CA HIS A 424 7.82 24.81 -19.58
C HIS A 424 6.32 24.87 -19.21
N VAL A 425 6.02 25.00 -17.94
CA VAL A 425 4.71 25.46 -17.46
C VAL A 425 4.85 26.87 -16.88
N CYS A 426 4.07 27.80 -17.41
CA CYS A 426 3.90 29.10 -16.77
C CYS A 426 2.77 28.99 -15.75
N PHE A 427 3.15 29.05 -14.47
CA PHE A 427 2.24 28.91 -13.35
C PHE A 427 1.83 30.28 -12.82
N ARG A 428 0.51 30.56 -12.86
CA ARG A 428 -0.07 31.79 -12.32
C ARG A 428 -0.90 31.50 -11.09
N PHE A 429 -0.84 32.40 -10.13
CA PHE A 429 -1.56 32.32 -8.87
C PHE A 429 -2.37 33.58 -8.62
N TRP A 430 -3.65 33.44 -8.29
CA TRP A 430 -4.53 34.57 -7.96
C TRP A 430 -4.92 34.53 -6.49
N LYS A 431 -4.91 35.69 -5.86
CA LYS A 431 -5.53 35.93 -4.54
C LYS A 431 -6.53 37.08 -4.68
N ASN A 432 -7.79 36.86 -4.33
CA ASN A 432 -8.87 37.84 -4.45
C ASN A 432 -8.97 38.43 -5.89
N GLY A 433 -8.87 37.57 -6.91
CA GLY A 433 -9.00 37.96 -8.31
C GLY A 433 -7.80 38.72 -8.91
N ARG A 434 -6.67 38.86 -8.20
CA ARG A 434 -5.43 39.51 -8.70
C ARG A 434 -4.30 38.50 -8.77
N GLU A 435 -3.50 38.55 -9.85
CA GLU A 435 -2.28 37.75 -9.96
C GLU A 435 -1.24 38.22 -8.96
N VAL A 436 -0.61 37.26 -8.29
CA VAL A 436 0.37 37.50 -7.24
C VAL A 436 1.57 36.56 -7.39
N ASP A 437 2.72 36.99 -6.85
CA ASP A 437 3.90 36.14 -6.76
C ASP A 437 3.69 35.07 -5.65
N HIS A 438 3.37 33.86 -6.04
CA HIS A 438 3.09 32.78 -5.09
C HIS A 438 4.32 32.38 -4.24
N LEU A 439 5.53 32.63 -4.71
CA LEU A 439 6.77 32.37 -3.96
C LEU A 439 6.96 33.31 -2.76
N ARG A 440 6.26 34.46 -2.78
CA ARG A 440 6.29 35.45 -1.71
C ARG A 440 5.04 35.43 -0.82
N LEU A 441 4.05 34.56 -1.15
CA LEU A 441 2.84 34.45 -0.37
C LEU A 441 3.08 33.64 0.91
N ASN A 442 2.63 34.20 2.02
CA ASN A 442 2.38 33.42 3.22
C ASN A 442 1.00 32.77 3.07
N LEU A 443 1.00 31.54 2.57
CA LEU A 443 -0.23 30.77 2.35
C LEU A 443 -0.77 30.25 3.68
N PRO A 444 -2.11 30.19 3.85
CA PRO A 444 -2.69 29.67 5.06
C PRO A 444 -2.21 28.24 5.32
N GLN A 445 -1.87 27.94 6.55
CA GLN A 445 -1.67 26.56 6.96
C GLN A 445 -3.03 25.92 7.21
N PRO A 446 -3.21 24.63 6.89
CA PRO A 446 -4.43 23.91 7.24
C PRO A 446 -4.67 23.98 8.75
N GLU A 447 -5.91 24.19 9.15
CA GLU A 447 -6.24 24.18 10.57
C GLU A 447 -6.12 22.77 11.15
N PRO A 448 -5.63 22.64 12.40
CA PRO A 448 -5.61 21.36 13.09
C PRO A 448 -7.05 20.85 13.32
N ILE A 449 -7.20 19.54 13.41
CA ILE A 449 -8.46 18.93 13.85
C ILE A 449 -8.80 19.37 15.26
N LYS A 450 -10.11 19.47 15.56
CA LYS A 450 -10.61 20.04 16.82
C LYS A 450 -11.69 19.15 17.44
N GLY A 451 -11.99 19.39 18.72
CA GLY A 451 -13.09 18.72 19.42
C GLY A 451 -12.91 17.22 19.61
N ALA A 452 -13.98 16.46 19.51
CA ALA A 452 -13.99 15.01 19.74
C ALA A 452 -13.05 14.25 18.78
N ILE A 453 -12.92 14.71 17.53
CA ILE A 453 -12.03 14.10 16.52
C ILE A 453 -10.57 14.26 16.95
N LEU A 454 -10.19 15.37 17.59
CA LEU A 454 -8.83 15.55 18.12
C LEU A 454 -8.52 14.56 19.24
N GLU A 455 -9.47 14.29 20.12
CA GLU A 455 -9.26 13.33 21.23
C GLU A 455 -9.14 11.88 20.66
N GLU A 456 -9.95 11.53 19.68
CA GLU A 456 -9.82 10.25 18.97
C GLU A 456 -8.45 10.14 18.28
N PHE A 457 -8.03 11.18 17.55
CA PHE A 457 -6.71 11.23 16.91
C PHE A 457 -5.58 11.08 17.93
N LYS A 458 -5.63 11.75 19.09
CA LYS A 458 -4.60 11.61 20.12
C LYS A 458 -4.45 10.17 20.59
N GLY A 459 -5.55 9.46 20.77
CA GLY A 459 -5.51 8.03 21.12
C GLY A 459 -4.81 7.17 20.06
N VAL A 460 -5.11 7.41 18.78
CA VAL A 460 -4.44 6.72 17.66
C VAL A 460 -2.97 7.12 17.59
N ARG A 461 -2.67 8.41 17.64
CA ARG A 461 -1.30 8.95 17.63
C ARG A 461 -0.43 8.33 18.70
N ASP A 462 -0.90 8.29 19.96
CA ASP A 462 -0.11 7.84 21.10
C ASP A 462 0.21 6.33 20.97
N ASN A 463 -0.71 5.54 20.46
CA ASN A 463 -0.45 4.12 20.13
C ASN A 463 0.59 3.99 19.01
N LEU A 464 0.50 4.81 17.96
CA LEU A 464 1.45 4.78 16.85
C LEU A 464 2.84 5.27 17.25
N ILE A 465 2.95 6.23 18.18
CA ILE A 465 4.23 6.64 18.78
C ILE A 465 4.86 5.50 19.55
N GLN A 466 4.09 4.76 20.37
CA GLN A 466 4.62 3.59 21.08
C GLN A 466 5.16 2.55 20.09
N LEU A 467 4.45 2.33 18.99
CA LEU A 467 4.86 1.43 17.92
C LEU A 467 6.16 1.90 17.24
N LEU A 468 6.26 3.19 16.87
CA LEU A 468 7.50 3.76 16.32
C LEU A 468 8.67 3.68 17.31
N ASN A 469 8.41 3.87 18.61
CA ASN A 469 9.44 3.81 19.63
C ASN A 469 9.96 2.39 19.85
N SER A 470 9.16 1.37 19.61
CA SER A 470 9.60 -0.04 19.68
C SER A 470 10.51 -0.46 18.52
N VAL A 471 10.61 0.34 17.47
CA VAL A 471 11.52 0.08 16.34
C VAL A 471 12.92 0.56 16.71
N GLU A 472 13.89 -0.33 16.74
CA GLU A 472 15.29 0.01 16.99
C GLU A 472 15.93 0.60 15.72
N TYR A 473 16.95 1.45 15.89
CA TYR A 473 17.77 1.93 14.78
C TYR A 473 18.85 0.92 14.48
N HIS A 474 18.94 0.50 13.24
CA HIS A 474 20.05 -0.32 12.75
C HIS A 474 21.02 0.56 11.97
N THR A 475 22.30 0.49 12.33
CA THR A 475 23.39 1.04 11.51
C THR A 475 23.93 -0.06 10.61
N HIS A 476 24.30 0.30 9.39
CA HIS A 476 24.74 -0.64 8.35
C HIS A 476 25.86 -1.61 8.79
N GLY A 477 26.66 -1.22 9.82
CA GLY A 477 27.73 -2.06 10.38
C GLY A 477 27.27 -3.22 11.27
N GLU A 478 26.10 -3.12 11.91
CA GLU A 478 25.60 -4.15 12.83
C GLU A 478 24.92 -5.33 12.11
N GLN A 479 24.32 -5.09 10.93
CA GLN A 479 23.68 -6.14 10.15
C GLN A 479 24.68 -7.13 9.53
N VAL A 480 25.83 -6.66 9.06
CA VAL A 480 26.89 -7.51 8.49
C VAL A 480 27.48 -8.44 9.54
N VAL A 481 27.53 -8.02 10.80
CA VAL A 481 28.06 -8.85 11.92
C VAL A 481 27.06 -9.94 12.31
N GLN A 482 25.75 -9.67 12.26
CA GLN A 482 24.74 -10.69 12.59
C GLN A 482 24.55 -11.72 11.46
N GLU A 483 24.49 -11.31 10.19
CA GLU A 483 24.44 -12.26 9.06
C GLU A 483 25.69 -13.15 8.99
N ASN A 484 26.88 -12.59 9.22
CA ASN A 484 28.11 -13.39 9.26
C ASN A 484 28.19 -14.29 10.51
N ALA A 485 27.56 -13.91 11.63
CA ALA A 485 27.52 -14.75 12.84
C ALA A 485 26.54 -15.93 12.67
N GLU A 486 25.41 -15.73 12.04
CA GLU A 486 24.44 -16.80 11.71
C GLU A 486 25.00 -17.76 10.65
N GLU A 487 25.65 -17.26 9.60
CA GLU A 487 26.30 -18.08 8.56
C GLU A 487 27.49 -18.89 9.09
N HIS A 488 28.19 -18.40 10.13
CA HIS A 488 29.28 -19.14 10.81
C HIS A 488 28.75 -20.15 11.83
N GLN A 489 27.56 -19.93 12.43
CA GLN A 489 26.94 -20.93 13.32
C GLN A 489 26.33 -22.09 12.53
N GLU A 490 25.71 -21.83 11.38
CA GLU A 490 25.14 -22.89 10.52
C GLU A 490 26.21 -23.80 9.88
N LYS A 491 27.46 -23.29 9.73
CA LYS A 491 28.59 -24.08 9.23
C LYS A 491 29.38 -24.80 10.32
N ALA A 492 29.03 -24.63 11.60
CA ALA A 492 29.76 -25.19 12.75
C ALA A 492 29.03 -26.34 13.46
N GLU A 493 27.84 -26.74 13.02
CA GLU A 493 27.21 -27.98 13.50
C GLU A 493 27.63 -29.18 12.66
N PRO A 494 28.10 -30.25 13.26
CA PRO A 494 28.68 -31.42 12.63
C PRO A 494 27.67 -32.37 11.96
#